data_cf296b2882973e9732c8e2a929652efb
#
_entry.id   cf296b2882973e9732c8e2a929652efb
#
_cell.length_a   1.000
_cell.length_b   1.000
_cell.length_c   1.000
_cell.angle_alpha   90.00
_cell.angle_beta   90.00
_cell.angle_gamma   90.00
#
_symmetry.space_group_name_H-M   'P 1'
#
loop_
_entity.id
_entity.type
_entity.pdbx_description
1 polymer ?
#
loop_
_entity_poly.entity_id
_entity_poly.type
_entity_poly.pdbx_seq_one_letter_code
_entity_poly.pdbx_strand_id
1 'polypeptide(L)'
;MIGADLPNLVQLDVSPLAGLLAERLLSHMPGQERVFFCNSGTEAVEAAIKLARAATNRPKLVYCEHAFHGLTTGALALNGDRIFRDGFGPLLADAVSVPWNDLGALEAALHGGDVAAFFVEPIQGKGVNLPADGYLEEAVRLCRRAGTLFVVDEVQTGMGRTGRFLATDLERIDADLVLLAKALSGGFVPVGAVTGKRWIFDKTFDRMDRAVVHGSTFGKNNLAMAAGLAVLSVLEDERLIENAARRGETLLRRLQAMVPRYELLREVRGRGMMIALEFGPPRSFALRAAWALLEKATKGLFCQTVVIPLLTRHRILSQVAGHEMYVIKLLPALCLSQEDEDWIVRAFDDVIGECHRVPSALWDLATTLAGNTLRLSGGHP
;
A
#
# COMPACT_ATOMS: atom_id res chain seq x y z
N MET A 1 -2.85 27.88 11.60
CA MET A 1 -4.20 27.71 11.00
C MET A 1 -5.28 27.56 12.07
N ILE A 2 -5.20 26.59 13.00
CA ILE A 2 -6.24 26.40 14.06
C ILE A 2 -6.43 27.66 14.93
N GLY A 3 -5.35 28.40 15.22
CA GLY A 3 -5.41 29.66 15.97
C GLY A 3 -5.73 30.90 15.13
N ALA A 4 -5.93 30.77 13.83
CA ALA A 4 -6.33 31.87 12.97
C ALA A 4 -7.85 31.87 12.82
N ASP A 5 -8.44 33.07 12.82
CA ASP A 5 -9.88 33.24 12.61
C ASP A 5 -10.25 33.09 11.12
N LEU A 6 -10.11 31.85 10.64
CA LEU A 6 -10.43 31.48 9.27
C LEU A 6 -11.63 30.54 9.24
N PRO A 7 -12.60 30.75 8.32
CA PRO A 7 -13.73 29.86 8.18
C PRO A 7 -13.27 28.47 7.73
N ASN A 8 -13.79 27.45 8.38
CA ASN A 8 -13.59 26.06 7.95
C ASN A 8 -14.72 25.67 7.00
N LEU A 9 -14.50 25.90 5.72
CA LEU A 9 -15.46 25.56 4.67
C LEU A 9 -15.49 24.06 4.47
N VAL A 10 -16.66 23.48 4.54
CA VAL A 10 -16.90 22.05 4.32
C VAL A 10 -17.97 21.85 3.24
N GLN A 11 -17.89 20.73 2.56
CA GLN A 11 -18.80 20.13 1.61
C GLN A 11 -19.29 21.00 0.45
N LEU A 12 -20.16 22.00 0.67
CA LEU A 12 -20.85 22.73 -0.41
C LEU A 12 -20.12 23.98 -0.87
N ASP A 13 -19.16 24.45 -0.09
CA ASP A 13 -18.43 25.68 -0.38
C ASP A 13 -17.16 25.45 -1.17
N VAL A 14 -16.69 26.48 -1.86
CA VAL A 14 -15.43 26.48 -2.60
C VAL A 14 -14.30 26.83 -1.62
N SER A 15 -13.41 25.88 -1.37
CA SER A 15 -12.19 26.12 -0.59
C SER A 15 -11.04 26.48 -1.51
N PRO A 16 -10.45 27.69 -1.40
CA PRO A 16 -9.26 28.07 -2.17
C PRO A 16 -8.07 27.11 -1.93
N LEU A 17 -7.91 26.60 -0.71
CA LEU A 17 -6.85 25.65 -0.38
C LEU A 17 -7.00 24.32 -1.11
N ALA A 18 -8.23 23.86 -1.33
CA ALA A 18 -8.48 22.65 -2.10
C ALA A 18 -8.08 22.85 -3.59
N GLY A 19 -8.38 24.03 -4.15
CA GLY A 19 -7.95 24.38 -5.51
C GLY A 19 -6.42 24.42 -5.63
N LEU A 20 -5.75 25.08 -4.69
CA LEU A 20 -4.27 25.15 -4.65
C LEU A 20 -3.62 23.78 -4.50
N LEU A 21 -4.15 22.94 -3.59
CA LEU A 21 -3.63 21.58 -3.44
C LEU A 21 -3.86 20.74 -4.70
N ALA A 22 -5.01 20.87 -5.34
CA ALA A 22 -5.31 20.16 -6.59
C ALA A 22 -4.32 20.58 -7.69
N GLU A 23 -4.08 21.88 -7.87
CA GLU A 23 -3.12 22.42 -8.85
C GLU A 23 -1.70 21.89 -8.59
N ARG A 24 -1.24 21.94 -7.32
CA ARG A 24 0.08 21.44 -6.93
C ARG A 24 0.21 19.91 -7.13
N LEU A 25 -0.80 19.13 -6.78
CA LEU A 25 -0.80 17.69 -7.02
C LEU A 25 -0.70 17.38 -8.52
N LEU A 26 -1.55 18.01 -9.32
CA LEU A 26 -1.60 17.77 -10.76
C LEU A 26 -0.31 18.17 -11.47
N SER A 27 0.44 19.14 -10.96
CA SER A 27 1.77 19.50 -11.50
C SER A 27 2.80 18.35 -11.40
N HIS A 28 2.62 17.45 -10.42
CA HIS A 28 3.45 16.24 -10.28
C HIS A 28 2.90 15.02 -11.02
N MET A 29 1.70 15.11 -11.59
CA MET A 29 0.97 13.97 -12.16
C MET A 29 0.56 14.25 -13.61
N PRO A 30 1.52 14.24 -14.56
CA PRO A 30 1.22 14.49 -15.97
C PRO A 30 0.14 13.53 -16.49
N GLY A 31 -0.87 14.09 -17.16
CA GLY A 31 -1.99 13.31 -17.67
C GLY A 31 -3.18 13.16 -16.73
N GLN A 32 -3.08 13.57 -15.47
CA GLN A 32 -4.23 13.74 -14.57
C GLN A 32 -4.76 15.18 -14.67
N GLU A 33 -6.09 15.37 -14.65
CA GLU A 33 -6.71 16.66 -14.98
C GLU A 33 -7.73 17.13 -13.93
N ARG A 34 -8.17 16.24 -13.04
CA ARG A 34 -9.15 16.51 -11.98
C ARG A 34 -8.73 15.84 -10.69
N VAL A 35 -9.18 16.42 -9.58
CA VAL A 35 -8.98 15.88 -8.23
C VAL A 35 -10.32 15.89 -7.50
N PHE A 36 -10.65 14.78 -6.85
CA PHE A 36 -11.70 14.67 -5.85
C PHE A 36 -11.05 14.35 -4.51
N PHE A 37 -11.27 15.18 -3.48
CA PHE A 37 -10.73 14.95 -2.14
C PHE A 37 -11.74 14.24 -1.24
N CYS A 38 -11.22 13.33 -0.42
CA CYS A 38 -11.94 12.58 0.62
C CYS A 38 -11.07 12.50 1.89
N ASN A 39 -11.40 11.61 2.86
CA ASN A 39 -10.70 11.58 4.14
C ASN A 39 -9.78 10.37 4.31
N SER A 40 -9.83 9.40 3.42
CA SER A 40 -9.07 8.14 3.54
C SER A 40 -8.86 7.47 2.19
N GLY A 41 -7.92 6.48 2.15
CA GLY A 41 -7.71 5.66 0.96
C GLY A 41 -8.92 4.80 0.61
N THR A 42 -9.62 4.26 1.61
CA THR A 42 -10.83 3.48 1.36
C THR A 42 -11.96 4.31 0.75
N GLU A 43 -12.13 5.59 1.20
CA GLU A 43 -13.08 6.52 0.54
C GLU A 43 -12.64 6.86 -0.89
N ALA A 44 -11.35 6.96 -1.16
CA ALA A 44 -10.84 7.15 -2.52
C ALA A 44 -11.19 5.95 -3.42
N VAL A 45 -11.09 4.73 -2.92
CA VAL A 45 -11.52 3.52 -3.63
C VAL A 45 -13.03 3.53 -3.89
N GLU A 46 -13.86 3.87 -2.88
CA GLU A 46 -15.32 4.01 -3.06
C GLU A 46 -15.67 5.05 -4.14
N ALA A 47 -14.96 6.19 -4.14
CA ALA A 47 -15.13 7.21 -5.17
C ALA A 47 -14.76 6.67 -6.56
N ALA A 48 -13.61 5.98 -6.68
CA ALA A 48 -13.16 5.41 -7.95
C ALA A 48 -14.13 4.35 -8.50
N ILE A 49 -14.71 3.49 -7.64
CA ILE A 49 -15.75 2.53 -8.02
C ILE A 49 -16.94 3.26 -8.65
N LYS A 50 -17.42 4.31 -7.99
CA LYS A 50 -18.57 5.08 -8.48
C LYS A 50 -18.25 5.84 -9.76
N LEU A 51 -17.10 6.50 -9.84
CA LEU A 51 -16.63 7.21 -11.03
C LEU A 51 -16.48 6.26 -12.21
N ALA A 52 -15.85 5.09 -12.00
CA ALA A 52 -15.65 4.12 -13.06
C ALA A 52 -16.98 3.58 -13.61
N ARG A 53 -17.90 3.19 -12.74
CA ARG A 53 -19.23 2.71 -13.15
C ARG A 53 -20.04 3.79 -13.87
N ALA A 54 -20.02 5.02 -13.38
CA ALA A 54 -20.72 6.13 -14.00
C ALA A 54 -20.14 6.50 -15.38
N ALA A 55 -18.81 6.50 -15.51
CA ALA A 55 -18.14 6.86 -16.75
C ALA A 55 -18.31 5.82 -17.86
N THR A 56 -18.31 4.53 -17.49
CA THR A 56 -18.36 3.42 -18.46
C THR A 56 -19.75 2.82 -18.65
N ASN A 57 -20.68 3.08 -17.72
CA ASN A 57 -21.98 2.41 -17.64
C ASN A 57 -21.87 0.87 -17.58
N ARG A 58 -20.81 0.36 -16.90
CA ARG A 58 -20.53 -1.07 -16.75
C ARG A 58 -20.52 -1.43 -15.25
N PRO A 59 -20.97 -2.63 -14.84
CA PRO A 59 -21.06 -3.00 -13.43
C PRO A 59 -19.79 -3.63 -12.85
N LYS A 60 -19.06 -4.41 -13.67
CA LYS A 60 -18.00 -5.31 -13.20
C LYS A 60 -16.72 -4.57 -12.84
N LEU A 61 -16.07 -5.03 -11.78
CA LEU A 61 -14.77 -4.55 -11.32
C LEU A 61 -13.80 -5.73 -11.28
N VAL A 62 -12.57 -5.52 -11.72
CA VAL A 62 -11.51 -6.52 -11.66
C VAL A 62 -10.42 -6.01 -10.71
N TYR A 63 -9.83 -6.91 -9.92
CA TYR A 63 -8.74 -6.60 -8.99
C TYR A 63 -7.80 -7.81 -8.87
N CYS A 64 -6.61 -7.62 -8.27
CA CYS A 64 -5.65 -8.69 -8.12
C CYS A 64 -5.87 -9.50 -6.83
N GLU A 65 -5.60 -10.80 -6.87
CA GLU A 65 -5.38 -11.59 -5.66
C GLU A 65 -4.34 -10.90 -4.78
N HIS A 66 -4.51 -11.03 -3.47
CA HIS A 66 -3.63 -10.42 -2.49
C HIS A 66 -3.66 -8.89 -2.42
N ALA A 67 -4.47 -8.21 -3.21
CA ALA A 67 -4.63 -6.77 -3.13
C ALA A 67 -5.27 -6.32 -1.82
N PHE A 68 -4.94 -5.08 -1.41
CA PHE A 68 -5.56 -4.41 -0.28
C PHE A 68 -5.95 -2.98 -0.65
N HIS A 69 -7.25 -2.74 -0.83
CA HIS A 69 -7.79 -1.45 -1.25
C HIS A 69 -8.59 -0.70 -0.18
N GLY A 70 -8.72 -1.27 1.01
CA GLY A 70 -9.45 -0.66 2.13
C GLY A 70 -10.51 -1.58 2.71
N LEU A 71 -11.23 -1.09 3.74
CA LEU A 71 -12.13 -1.92 4.56
C LEU A 71 -13.57 -1.41 4.62
N THR A 72 -13.95 -0.38 3.88
CA THR A 72 -15.36 -0.06 3.64
C THR A 72 -15.97 -1.09 2.69
N THR A 73 -17.27 -1.28 2.69
CA THR A 73 -17.93 -2.41 2.02
C THR A 73 -17.58 -2.54 0.54
N GLY A 74 -17.53 -1.43 -0.21
CA GLY A 74 -17.15 -1.44 -1.63
C GLY A 74 -15.65 -1.74 -1.82
N ALA A 75 -14.78 -1.06 -1.08
CA ALA A 75 -13.35 -1.31 -1.12
C ALA A 75 -12.99 -2.73 -0.64
N LEU A 76 -13.70 -3.23 0.39
CA LEU A 76 -13.54 -4.59 0.91
C LEU A 76 -13.84 -5.66 -0.15
N ALA A 77 -14.79 -5.38 -1.04
CA ALA A 77 -15.10 -6.28 -2.15
C ALA A 77 -13.91 -6.48 -3.12
N LEU A 78 -12.97 -5.53 -3.15
CA LEU A 78 -11.77 -5.57 -3.97
C LEU A 78 -10.51 -6.06 -3.20
N ASN A 79 -10.67 -6.60 -1.99
CA ASN A 79 -9.55 -7.18 -1.26
C ASN A 79 -9.30 -8.63 -1.67
N GLY A 80 -8.04 -8.95 -1.98
CA GLY A 80 -7.65 -10.28 -2.45
C GLY A 80 -7.57 -11.36 -1.38
N ASP A 81 -7.52 -10.98 -0.10
CA ASP A 81 -7.43 -11.92 1.02
C ASP A 81 -8.79 -12.16 1.69
N ARG A 82 -9.17 -13.42 1.80
CA ARG A 82 -10.43 -13.83 2.45
C ARG A 82 -10.52 -13.40 3.91
N ILE A 83 -9.41 -13.37 4.63
CA ILE A 83 -9.38 -13.01 6.06
C ILE A 83 -10.01 -11.64 6.36
N PHE A 84 -9.96 -10.69 5.40
CA PHE A 84 -10.61 -9.39 5.54
C PHE A 84 -12.09 -9.40 5.19
N ARG A 85 -12.51 -10.35 4.34
CA ARG A 85 -13.85 -10.41 3.74
C ARG A 85 -14.81 -11.32 4.50
N ASP A 86 -14.27 -12.36 5.15
CA ASP A 86 -15.07 -13.37 5.84
C ASP A 86 -15.88 -12.74 6.98
N GLY A 87 -17.18 -13.02 7.01
CA GLY A 87 -18.13 -12.48 7.99
C GLY A 87 -18.74 -11.11 7.66
N PHE A 88 -18.32 -10.43 6.59
CA PHE A 88 -18.80 -9.09 6.21
C PHE A 88 -19.64 -9.07 4.93
N GLY A 89 -20.08 -10.24 4.45
CA GLY A 89 -20.93 -10.33 3.25
C GLY A 89 -22.41 -10.06 3.50
N PRO A 90 -23.21 -9.86 2.40
CA PRO A 90 -22.77 -9.92 1.02
C PRO A 90 -21.99 -8.67 0.58
N LEU A 91 -20.91 -8.86 -0.16
CA LEU A 91 -20.13 -7.79 -0.80
C LEU A 91 -20.61 -7.56 -2.24
N LEU A 92 -19.95 -6.65 -2.98
CA LEU A 92 -20.28 -6.39 -4.40
C LEU A 92 -20.14 -7.68 -5.22
N ALA A 93 -21.23 -8.13 -5.83
CA ALA A 93 -21.31 -9.37 -6.58
C ALA A 93 -20.44 -9.35 -7.87
N ASP A 94 -20.29 -8.17 -8.46
CA ASP A 94 -19.57 -7.97 -9.73
C ASP A 94 -18.07 -7.67 -9.55
N ALA A 95 -17.49 -8.02 -8.41
CA ALA A 95 -16.06 -7.89 -8.15
C ALA A 95 -15.36 -9.24 -8.41
N VAL A 96 -14.42 -9.27 -9.37
CA VAL A 96 -13.72 -10.46 -9.85
C VAL A 96 -12.22 -10.33 -9.58
N SER A 97 -11.61 -11.31 -8.88
CA SER A 97 -10.17 -11.35 -8.68
C SER A 97 -9.46 -12.08 -9.82
N VAL A 98 -8.25 -11.61 -10.15
CA VAL A 98 -7.31 -12.29 -11.05
C VAL A 98 -5.98 -12.51 -10.33
N PRO A 99 -5.20 -13.56 -10.66
CA PRO A 99 -3.89 -13.75 -10.08
C PRO A 99 -2.95 -12.57 -10.37
N TRP A 100 -2.11 -12.24 -9.40
CA TRP A 100 -1.07 -11.21 -9.56
C TRP A 100 -0.05 -11.63 -10.62
N ASN A 101 0.33 -10.71 -11.50
CA ASN A 101 1.25 -10.97 -12.63
C ASN A 101 0.72 -11.94 -13.70
N ASP A 102 -0.58 -12.20 -13.77
CA ASP A 102 -1.19 -13.05 -14.80
C ASP A 102 -1.98 -12.21 -15.81
N LEU A 103 -1.32 -11.85 -16.91
CA LEU A 103 -1.94 -11.09 -18.01
C LEU A 103 -2.99 -11.91 -18.76
N GLY A 104 -2.84 -13.24 -18.84
CA GLY A 104 -3.82 -14.12 -19.47
C GLY A 104 -5.13 -14.17 -18.70
N ALA A 105 -5.06 -14.28 -17.39
CA ALA A 105 -6.24 -14.21 -16.53
C ALA A 105 -6.91 -12.83 -16.58
N LEU A 106 -6.12 -11.74 -16.63
CA LEU A 106 -6.65 -10.40 -16.81
C LEU A 106 -7.37 -10.26 -18.15
N GLU A 107 -6.75 -10.68 -19.26
CA GLU A 107 -7.36 -10.63 -20.60
C GLU A 107 -8.68 -11.41 -20.65
N ALA A 108 -8.70 -12.62 -20.08
CA ALA A 108 -9.92 -13.43 -19.98
C ALA A 108 -11.02 -12.73 -19.18
N ALA A 109 -10.69 -12.08 -18.05
CA ALA A 109 -11.64 -11.33 -17.24
C ALA A 109 -12.23 -10.11 -17.97
N LEU A 110 -11.46 -9.49 -18.87
CA LEU A 110 -11.86 -8.32 -19.65
C LEU A 110 -12.70 -8.67 -20.90
N HIS A 111 -12.69 -9.93 -21.34
CA HIS A 111 -13.26 -10.35 -22.64
C HIS A 111 -14.76 -10.04 -22.80
N GLY A 112 -15.54 -10.02 -21.70
CA GLY A 112 -16.97 -9.77 -21.74
C GLY A 112 -17.39 -8.33 -22.08
N GLY A 113 -16.46 -7.37 -22.07
CA GLY A 113 -16.73 -5.96 -22.34
C GLY A 113 -17.61 -5.25 -21.32
N ASP A 114 -17.88 -5.88 -20.17
CA ASP A 114 -18.75 -5.41 -19.09
C ASP A 114 -17.96 -4.90 -17.86
N VAL A 115 -16.62 -4.85 -17.95
CA VAL A 115 -15.75 -4.40 -16.89
C VAL A 115 -15.62 -2.87 -16.90
N ALA A 116 -15.99 -2.24 -15.79
CA ALA A 116 -15.85 -0.80 -15.59
C ALA A 116 -14.40 -0.40 -15.36
N ALA A 117 -13.72 -1.12 -14.46
CA ALA A 117 -12.34 -0.82 -14.10
C ALA A 117 -11.57 -2.06 -13.63
N PHE A 118 -10.26 -2.00 -13.85
CA PHE A 118 -9.27 -2.85 -13.21
C PHE A 118 -8.52 -2.04 -12.15
N PHE A 119 -8.58 -2.49 -10.90
CA PHE A 119 -7.91 -1.89 -9.74
C PHE A 119 -6.61 -2.62 -9.46
N VAL A 120 -5.51 -1.89 -9.35
CA VAL A 120 -4.20 -2.47 -9.13
C VAL A 120 -3.33 -1.57 -8.23
N GLU A 121 -2.59 -2.18 -7.30
CA GLU A 121 -1.48 -1.52 -6.61
C GLU A 121 -0.22 -1.68 -7.47
N PRO A 122 0.58 -0.64 -7.73
CA PRO A 122 1.83 -0.79 -8.51
C PRO A 122 2.82 -1.74 -7.85
N ILE A 123 2.81 -1.76 -6.52
CA ILE A 123 3.48 -2.72 -5.65
C ILE A 123 2.47 -3.09 -4.59
N GLN A 124 2.13 -4.36 -4.45
CA GLN A 124 1.16 -4.77 -3.45
C GLN A 124 1.67 -4.49 -2.03
N GLY A 125 0.95 -3.62 -1.33
CA GLY A 125 1.40 -3.07 -0.04
C GLY A 125 1.52 -4.08 1.07
N LYS A 126 0.73 -5.16 1.05
CA LYS A 126 0.71 -6.15 2.13
C LYS A 126 1.99 -6.99 2.19
N GLY A 127 2.54 -7.39 1.05
CA GLY A 127 3.73 -8.25 0.96
C GLY A 127 4.95 -7.58 0.31
N VAL A 128 4.82 -6.33 -0.13
CA VAL A 128 5.77 -5.67 -1.03
C VAL A 128 6.03 -6.55 -2.26
N ASN A 129 4.94 -7.03 -2.88
CA ASN A 129 5.04 -7.86 -4.07
C ASN A 129 5.23 -6.94 -5.28
N LEU A 130 6.39 -7.05 -5.91
CA LEU A 130 6.74 -6.27 -7.09
C LEU A 130 6.02 -6.83 -8.33
N PRO A 131 5.61 -5.98 -9.28
CA PRO A 131 5.15 -6.46 -10.56
C PRO A 131 6.30 -7.11 -11.34
N ALA A 132 5.97 -8.07 -12.18
CA ALA A 132 6.90 -8.55 -13.19
C ALA A 132 7.21 -7.43 -14.20
N ASP A 133 8.38 -7.47 -14.81
CA ASP A 133 8.77 -6.48 -15.81
C ASP A 133 7.75 -6.40 -16.95
N GLY A 134 7.27 -5.19 -17.23
CA GLY A 134 6.28 -4.93 -18.29
C GLY A 134 4.83 -5.33 -17.94
N TYR A 135 4.56 -5.88 -16.76
CA TYR A 135 3.21 -6.29 -16.37
C TYR A 135 2.21 -5.15 -16.38
N LEU A 136 2.52 -4.03 -15.74
CA LEU A 136 1.61 -2.89 -15.65
C LEU A 136 1.39 -2.23 -17.01
N GLU A 137 2.43 -2.13 -17.83
CA GLU A 137 2.34 -1.58 -19.18
C GLU A 137 1.40 -2.41 -20.07
N GLU A 138 1.51 -3.75 -20.03
CA GLU A 138 0.62 -4.60 -20.80
C GLU A 138 -0.79 -4.63 -20.23
N ALA A 139 -0.96 -4.60 -18.91
CA ALA A 139 -2.27 -4.47 -18.26
C ALA A 139 -3.01 -3.19 -18.70
N VAL A 140 -2.31 -2.06 -18.80
CA VAL A 140 -2.90 -0.81 -19.38
C VAL A 140 -3.35 -1.04 -20.82
N ARG A 141 -2.53 -1.72 -21.65
CA ARG A 141 -2.89 -1.99 -23.06
C ARG A 141 -4.13 -2.88 -23.17
N LEU A 142 -4.22 -3.91 -22.32
CA LEU A 142 -5.38 -4.80 -22.24
C LEU A 142 -6.64 -4.02 -21.85
N CYS A 143 -6.55 -3.21 -20.80
CA CYS A 143 -7.67 -2.38 -20.33
C CYS A 143 -8.15 -1.40 -21.43
N ARG A 144 -7.23 -0.72 -22.10
CA ARG A 144 -7.55 0.19 -23.21
C ARG A 144 -8.26 -0.52 -24.35
N ARG A 145 -7.79 -1.70 -24.78
CA ARG A 145 -8.45 -2.50 -25.84
C ARG A 145 -9.87 -2.90 -25.44
N ALA A 146 -10.10 -3.22 -24.16
CA ALA A 146 -11.41 -3.60 -23.64
C ALA A 146 -12.32 -2.40 -23.32
N GLY A 147 -11.83 -1.15 -23.38
CA GLY A 147 -12.53 0.04 -22.92
C GLY A 147 -12.80 0.01 -21.40
N THR A 148 -11.94 -0.62 -20.64
CA THR A 148 -11.96 -0.73 -19.18
C THR A 148 -11.03 0.33 -18.61
N LEU A 149 -11.42 1.03 -17.54
CA LEU A 149 -10.56 2.01 -16.88
C LEU A 149 -9.44 1.32 -16.10
N PHE A 150 -8.23 1.87 -16.21
CA PHE A 150 -7.07 1.43 -15.43
C PHE A 150 -6.95 2.32 -14.18
N VAL A 151 -7.23 1.76 -13.01
CA VAL A 151 -7.23 2.47 -11.73
C VAL A 151 -6.05 2.01 -10.90
N VAL A 152 -5.17 2.96 -10.58
CA VAL A 152 -3.96 2.67 -9.80
C VAL A 152 -4.12 3.14 -8.37
N ASP A 153 -3.92 2.21 -7.44
CA ASP A 153 -3.90 2.49 -6.01
C ASP A 153 -2.47 2.83 -5.55
N GLU A 154 -2.16 4.11 -5.53
CA GLU A 154 -0.89 4.67 -5.03
C GLU A 154 -0.97 5.11 -3.55
N VAL A 155 -1.98 4.67 -2.83
CA VAL A 155 -2.20 5.03 -1.43
C VAL A 155 -1.00 4.69 -0.55
N GLN A 156 -0.27 3.61 -0.84
CA GLN A 156 0.94 3.24 -0.10
C GLN A 156 2.23 3.55 -0.86
N THR A 157 2.21 3.49 -2.17
CA THR A 157 3.39 3.57 -3.04
C THR A 157 3.73 4.99 -3.48
N GLY A 158 2.73 5.87 -3.52
CA GLY A 158 2.86 7.25 -3.96
C GLY A 158 3.57 8.20 -2.98
N MET A 159 3.59 9.46 -3.33
CA MET A 159 4.15 10.56 -2.53
C MET A 159 5.64 10.36 -2.19
N GLY A 160 6.41 9.84 -3.14
CA GLY A 160 7.87 9.70 -2.97
C GLY A 160 8.33 8.37 -2.38
N ARG A 161 7.43 7.50 -1.88
CA ARG A 161 7.77 6.27 -1.16
C ARG A 161 8.72 5.35 -1.94
N THR A 162 8.53 5.23 -3.24
CA THR A 162 9.31 4.35 -4.12
C THR A 162 10.52 5.05 -4.80
N GLY A 163 10.81 6.30 -4.40
CA GLY A 163 11.85 7.13 -5.03
C GLY A 163 11.39 7.86 -6.30
N ARG A 164 10.08 7.85 -6.55
CA ARG A 164 9.37 8.66 -7.55
C ARG A 164 8.12 9.24 -6.90
N PHE A 165 7.53 10.30 -7.48
CA PHE A 165 6.31 10.86 -6.93
C PHE A 165 5.18 9.82 -6.90
N LEU A 166 4.99 9.11 -8.01
CA LEU A 166 4.18 7.89 -8.12
C LEU A 166 5.08 6.69 -8.43
N ALA A 167 4.76 5.50 -7.95
CA ALA A 167 5.46 4.29 -8.33
C ALA A 167 5.31 3.99 -9.83
N THR A 168 4.17 4.34 -10.39
CA THR A 168 3.86 4.23 -11.82
C THR A 168 4.72 5.11 -12.73
N ASP A 169 5.38 6.16 -12.20
CA ASP A 169 6.32 6.98 -12.97
C ASP A 169 7.56 6.20 -13.43
N LEU A 170 7.90 5.11 -12.74
CA LEU A 170 9.02 4.24 -13.11
C LEU A 170 8.83 3.58 -14.48
N GLU A 171 7.60 3.22 -14.81
CA GLU A 171 7.22 2.55 -16.06
C GLU A 171 6.39 3.47 -16.98
N ARG A 172 6.25 4.76 -16.62
CA ARG A 172 5.48 5.76 -17.38
C ARG A 172 4.04 5.33 -17.66
N ILE A 173 3.40 4.73 -16.66
CA ILE A 173 2.02 4.25 -16.75
C ILE A 173 1.05 5.43 -16.81
N ASP A 174 0.24 5.49 -17.87
CA ASP A 174 -0.85 6.47 -18.00
C ASP A 174 -2.15 5.88 -17.47
N ALA A 175 -2.41 6.07 -16.18
CA ALA A 175 -3.62 5.61 -15.51
C ALA A 175 -4.81 6.54 -15.76
N ASP A 176 -6.03 5.97 -15.80
CA ASP A 176 -7.26 6.73 -15.92
C ASP A 176 -7.66 7.40 -14.60
N LEU A 177 -7.46 6.68 -13.48
CA LEU A 177 -7.63 7.17 -12.11
C LEU A 177 -6.42 6.76 -11.26
N VAL A 178 -5.97 7.68 -10.40
CA VAL A 178 -4.92 7.42 -9.40
C VAL A 178 -5.45 7.77 -8.02
N LEU A 179 -5.24 6.86 -7.05
CA LEU A 179 -5.70 7.01 -5.67
C LEU A 179 -4.53 7.39 -4.77
N LEU A 180 -4.70 8.41 -3.95
CA LEU A 180 -3.71 8.89 -2.98
C LEU A 180 -4.33 8.99 -1.58
N ALA A 181 -3.54 8.73 -0.54
CA ALA A 181 -3.88 8.98 0.86
C ALA A 181 -2.61 8.94 1.73
N LYS A 182 -2.71 8.47 2.97
CA LYS A 182 -1.57 8.24 3.90
C LYS A 182 -0.57 9.40 3.92
N ALA A 183 0.49 9.30 3.10
CA ALA A 183 1.54 10.32 3.03
C ALA A 183 1.07 11.67 2.47
N LEU A 184 -0.12 11.75 1.88
CA LEU A 184 -0.68 13.00 1.32
C LEU A 184 -0.77 14.15 2.35
N SER A 185 -0.88 13.83 3.65
CA SER A 185 -0.84 14.83 4.73
C SER A 185 0.39 14.67 5.64
N GLY A 186 1.41 13.93 5.23
CA GLY A 186 2.53 13.57 6.10
C GLY A 186 2.15 12.64 7.26
N GLY A 187 0.94 12.08 7.25
CA GLY A 187 0.41 11.22 8.31
C GLY A 187 -0.24 11.98 9.48
N PHE A 188 -0.38 13.30 9.40
CA PHE A 188 -0.90 14.12 10.50
C PHE A 188 -2.42 14.31 10.45
N VAL A 189 -3.02 14.38 9.26
CA VAL A 189 -4.45 14.68 9.11
C VAL A 189 -5.06 13.66 8.14
N PRO A 190 -6.25 13.10 8.45
CA PRO A 190 -6.95 12.23 7.52
C PRO A 190 -7.26 12.95 6.21
N VAL A 191 -6.79 12.39 5.10
CA VAL A 191 -7.02 12.87 3.75
C VAL A 191 -6.83 11.75 2.74
N GLY A 192 -7.63 11.77 1.70
CA GLY A 192 -7.49 10.96 0.50
C GLY A 192 -7.82 11.78 -0.73
N ALA A 193 -7.41 11.31 -1.88
CA ALA A 193 -7.71 11.92 -3.15
C ALA A 193 -7.85 10.87 -4.26
N VAL A 194 -8.74 11.15 -5.19
CA VAL A 194 -8.81 10.50 -6.50
C VAL A 194 -8.45 11.54 -7.53
N THR A 195 -7.40 11.29 -8.30
CA THR A 195 -7.10 12.09 -9.50
C THR A 195 -7.49 11.32 -10.74
N GLY A 196 -7.75 12.01 -11.84
CA GLY A 196 -8.13 11.31 -13.07
C GLY A 196 -8.36 12.20 -14.28
N LYS A 197 -8.68 11.55 -15.38
CA LYS A 197 -9.02 12.20 -16.65
C LYS A 197 -10.32 12.99 -16.51
N ARG A 198 -10.36 14.19 -17.07
CA ARG A 198 -11.51 15.12 -17.01
C ARG A 198 -12.82 14.45 -17.41
N TRP A 199 -12.83 13.70 -18.51
CA TRP A 199 -14.05 13.11 -19.05
C TRP A 199 -14.74 12.13 -18.09
N ILE A 200 -13.99 11.45 -17.20
CA ILE A 200 -14.51 10.54 -16.18
C ILE A 200 -15.34 11.31 -15.16
N PHE A 201 -14.80 12.44 -14.70
CA PHE A 201 -15.48 13.33 -13.75
C PHE A 201 -16.70 14.00 -14.41
N ASP A 202 -16.54 14.49 -15.65
CA ASP A 202 -17.59 15.15 -16.39
C ASP A 202 -18.79 14.21 -16.64
N LYS A 203 -18.57 12.91 -16.83
CA LYS A 203 -19.64 11.90 -16.93
C LYS A 203 -20.40 11.67 -15.63
N THR A 204 -19.76 11.88 -14.49
CA THR A 204 -20.36 11.65 -13.17
C THR A 204 -21.07 12.88 -12.66
N PHE A 205 -20.51 14.05 -12.86
CA PHE A 205 -20.99 15.35 -12.37
C PHE A 205 -21.47 16.23 -13.55
N ASP A 206 -22.23 15.64 -14.45
CA ASP A 206 -22.60 16.21 -15.74
C ASP A 206 -23.74 17.24 -15.69
N ARG A 207 -24.46 17.35 -14.56
CA ARG A 207 -25.63 18.22 -14.39
C ARG A 207 -25.71 18.74 -12.97
N MET A 208 -26.46 19.85 -12.79
CA MET A 208 -26.62 20.47 -11.46
C MET A 208 -27.26 19.54 -10.43
N ASP A 209 -28.23 18.71 -10.82
CA ASP A 209 -28.88 17.73 -9.95
C ASP A 209 -27.95 16.54 -9.58
N ARG A 210 -26.81 16.45 -10.26
CA ARG A 210 -25.78 15.45 -9.97
C ARG A 210 -24.52 16.04 -9.29
N ALA A 211 -24.51 17.33 -8.97
CA ALA A 211 -23.33 17.99 -8.39
C ALA A 211 -22.89 17.40 -7.04
N VAL A 212 -23.80 16.74 -6.31
CA VAL A 212 -23.55 16.17 -4.98
C VAL A 212 -23.83 14.66 -4.89
N VAL A 213 -23.81 13.93 -6.02
CA VAL A 213 -24.08 12.47 -6.03
C VAL A 213 -22.98 11.65 -5.37
N HIS A 214 -21.83 12.24 -5.13
CA HIS A 214 -20.76 11.68 -4.33
C HIS A 214 -20.01 12.79 -3.59
N GLY A 215 -19.74 12.57 -2.32
CA GLY A 215 -19.03 13.53 -1.47
C GLY A 215 -18.79 12.97 -0.07
N SER A 216 -18.00 13.71 0.70
CA SER A 216 -17.76 13.47 2.10
C SER A 216 -17.72 14.83 2.80
N THR A 217 -18.38 14.96 3.96
CA THR A 217 -18.52 16.24 4.69
C THR A 217 -17.18 16.92 4.94
N PHE A 218 -16.13 16.16 5.28
CA PHE A 218 -14.80 16.69 5.58
C PHE A 218 -13.78 16.50 4.46
N GLY A 219 -14.19 16.04 3.27
CA GLY A 219 -13.30 15.63 2.18
C GLY A 219 -12.35 16.71 1.65
N LYS A 220 -12.63 17.98 1.89
CA LYS A 220 -11.79 19.11 1.47
C LYS A 220 -11.61 20.13 2.58
N ASN A 221 -11.61 19.67 3.85
CA ASN A 221 -11.43 20.56 4.98
C ASN A 221 -10.08 21.30 4.93
N ASN A 222 -10.07 22.54 5.36
CA ASN A 222 -8.92 23.42 5.23
C ASN A 222 -7.65 22.90 5.93
N LEU A 223 -7.78 22.19 7.06
CA LEU A 223 -6.63 21.63 7.77
C LEU A 223 -5.93 20.54 6.93
N ALA A 224 -6.70 19.63 6.34
CA ALA A 224 -6.17 18.58 5.47
C ALA A 224 -5.54 19.16 4.19
N MET A 225 -6.18 20.18 3.59
CA MET A 225 -5.64 20.84 2.40
C MET A 225 -4.32 21.57 2.69
N ALA A 226 -4.24 22.27 3.82
CA ALA A 226 -3.00 22.92 4.27
C ALA A 226 -1.89 21.92 4.59
N ALA A 227 -2.22 20.79 5.23
CA ALA A 227 -1.27 19.72 5.50
C ALA A 227 -0.72 19.13 4.18
N GLY A 228 -1.58 18.89 3.19
CA GLY A 228 -1.18 18.41 1.87
C GLY A 228 -0.23 19.38 1.15
N LEU A 229 -0.56 20.67 1.16
CA LEU A 229 0.32 21.72 0.60
C LEU A 229 1.68 21.76 1.29
N ALA A 230 1.70 21.68 2.63
CA ALA A 230 2.94 21.65 3.40
C ALA A 230 3.81 20.42 3.05
N VAL A 231 3.18 19.25 2.91
CA VAL A 231 3.88 18.01 2.50
C VAL A 231 4.53 18.16 1.13
N LEU A 232 3.80 18.70 0.14
CA LEU A 232 4.38 18.91 -1.19
C LEU A 232 5.58 19.85 -1.13
N SER A 233 5.50 20.96 -0.36
CA SER A 233 6.63 21.84 -0.17
C SER A 233 7.83 21.15 0.47
N VAL A 234 7.61 20.38 1.55
CA VAL A 234 8.69 19.64 2.24
C VAL A 234 9.32 18.58 1.32
N LEU A 235 8.52 17.85 0.55
CA LEU A 235 9.05 16.88 -0.43
C LEU A 235 10.00 17.52 -1.44
N GLU A 236 9.69 18.73 -1.91
CA GLU A 236 10.50 19.50 -2.85
C GLU A 236 11.72 20.14 -2.16
N ASP A 237 11.49 20.91 -1.08
CA ASP A 237 12.52 21.71 -0.40
C ASP A 237 13.63 20.84 0.20
N GLU A 238 13.25 19.70 0.78
CA GLU A 238 14.18 18.75 1.39
C GLU A 238 14.61 17.62 0.43
N ARG A 239 14.14 17.64 -0.81
CA ARG A 239 14.46 16.65 -1.85
C ARG A 239 14.24 15.21 -1.37
N LEU A 240 13.11 14.97 -0.70
CA LEU A 240 12.86 13.71 -0.02
C LEU A 240 12.64 12.54 -0.99
N ILE A 241 12.16 12.80 -2.20
CA ILE A 241 11.97 11.79 -3.24
C ILE A 241 13.33 11.24 -3.70
N GLU A 242 14.29 12.12 -3.96
CA GLU A 242 15.65 11.73 -4.33
C GLU A 242 16.37 11.02 -3.17
N ASN A 243 16.14 11.48 -1.93
CA ASN A 243 16.67 10.79 -0.76
C ASN A 243 16.09 9.38 -0.65
N ALA A 244 14.78 9.21 -0.85
CA ALA A 244 14.13 7.89 -0.84
C ALA A 244 14.68 6.97 -1.93
N ALA A 245 14.93 7.47 -3.14
CA ALA A 245 15.55 6.71 -4.22
C ALA A 245 16.96 6.24 -3.82
N ARG A 246 17.83 7.18 -3.47
CA ARG A 246 19.25 6.93 -3.19
C ARG A 246 19.47 6.06 -1.95
N ARG A 247 18.81 6.42 -0.83
CA ARG A 247 18.95 5.68 0.43
C ARG A 247 18.25 4.34 0.37
N GLY A 248 17.06 4.30 -0.26
CA GLY A 248 16.32 3.06 -0.45
C GLY A 248 17.10 2.03 -1.25
N GLU A 249 17.74 2.43 -2.34
CA GLU A 249 18.61 1.55 -3.12
C GLU A 249 19.81 1.04 -2.29
N THR A 250 20.46 1.90 -1.53
CA THR A 250 21.61 1.51 -0.70
C THR A 250 21.17 0.56 0.43
N LEU A 251 20.09 0.87 1.12
CA LEU A 251 19.53 0.03 2.18
C LEU A 251 19.11 -1.33 1.63
N LEU A 252 18.41 -1.36 0.49
CA LEU A 252 17.99 -2.60 -0.17
C LEU A 252 19.20 -3.50 -0.51
N ARG A 253 20.23 -2.96 -1.16
CA ARG A 253 21.44 -3.73 -1.50
C ARG A 253 22.14 -4.29 -0.25
N ARG A 254 22.25 -3.50 0.80
CA ARG A 254 22.88 -3.92 2.06
C ARG A 254 22.11 -5.03 2.76
N LEU A 255 20.78 -4.95 2.77
CA LEU A 255 19.93 -6.02 3.31
C LEU A 255 19.97 -7.27 2.42
N GLN A 256 19.99 -7.11 1.09
CA GLN A 256 20.13 -8.22 0.14
C GLN A 256 21.45 -8.99 0.35
N ALA A 257 22.54 -8.31 0.72
CA ALA A 257 23.81 -8.93 1.03
C ALA A 257 23.77 -9.87 2.26
N MET A 258 22.71 -9.83 3.06
CA MET A 258 22.47 -10.75 4.17
C MET A 258 21.89 -12.10 3.73
N VAL A 259 21.19 -12.16 2.59
CA VAL A 259 20.51 -13.39 2.10
C VAL A 259 21.48 -14.60 2.02
N PRO A 260 22.66 -14.51 1.42
CA PRO A 260 23.58 -15.65 1.37
C PRO A 260 24.20 -16.03 2.73
N ARG A 261 24.13 -15.14 3.73
CA ARG A 261 24.69 -15.36 5.07
C ARG A 261 23.70 -16.03 6.02
N TYR A 262 22.40 -15.87 5.79
CA TYR A 262 21.33 -16.26 6.70
C TYR A 262 20.29 -17.13 6.02
N GLU A 263 20.31 -18.43 6.27
CA GLU A 263 19.42 -19.40 5.63
C GLU A 263 17.92 -19.26 5.99
N LEU A 264 17.61 -18.55 7.07
CA LEU A 264 16.24 -18.18 7.42
C LEU A 264 15.70 -17.03 6.56
N LEU A 265 16.59 -16.19 6.00
CA LEU A 265 16.24 -15.08 5.13
C LEU A 265 16.22 -15.55 3.67
N ARG A 266 15.05 -15.59 3.06
CA ARG A 266 14.85 -16.09 1.70
C ARG A 266 15.13 -15.07 0.63
N GLU A 267 14.57 -13.89 0.83
CA GLU A 267 14.58 -12.81 -0.15
C GLU A 267 14.52 -11.46 0.54
N VAL A 268 15.13 -10.47 -0.07
CA VAL A 268 14.92 -9.06 0.24
C VAL A 268 14.58 -8.35 -1.05
N ARG A 269 13.40 -7.74 -1.10
CA ARG A 269 12.87 -7.03 -2.26
C ARG A 269 12.29 -5.68 -1.89
N GLY A 270 12.13 -4.80 -2.86
CA GLY A 270 11.54 -3.50 -2.64
C GLY A 270 11.92 -2.47 -3.70
N ARG A 271 11.36 -1.27 -3.54
CA ARG A 271 11.72 -0.06 -4.32
C ARG A 271 11.72 1.17 -3.40
N GLY A 272 12.75 1.99 -3.47
CA GLY A 272 12.91 3.15 -2.61
C GLY A 272 12.81 2.76 -1.13
N MET A 273 12.00 3.47 -0.38
CA MET A 273 11.76 3.23 1.05
C MET A 273 10.60 2.26 1.32
N MET A 274 10.32 1.34 0.41
CA MET A 274 9.35 0.26 0.58
C MET A 274 10.08 -1.08 0.38
N ILE A 275 10.47 -1.71 1.49
CA ILE A 275 11.35 -2.88 1.50
C ILE A 275 10.68 -4.01 2.30
N ALA A 276 10.84 -5.24 1.83
CA ALA A 276 10.43 -6.47 2.49
C ALA A 276 11.61 -7.41 2.67
N LEU A 277 11.68 -8.01 3.85
CA LEU A 277 12.54 -9.15 4.16
C LEU A 277 11.62 -10.38 4.31
N GLU A 278 11.75 -11.35 3.42
CA GLU A 278 10.97 -12.58 3.45
C GLU A 278 11.75 -13.70 4.09
N PHE A 279 11.13 -14.34 5.07
CA PHE A 279 11.69 -15.46 5.82
C PHE A 279 11.06 -16.78 5.39
N GLY A 280 11.76 -17.88 5.65
CA GLY A 280 11.25 -19.20 5.30
C GLY A 280 12.03 -20.33 5.97
N PRO A 281 11.55 -21.59 5.81
CA PRO A 281 12.16 -22.74 6.47
C PRO A 281 13.63 -22.90 6.06
N PRO A 282 14.54 -23.03 7.06
CA PRO A 282 15.99 -23.17 6.81
C PRO A 282 16.36 -24.56 6.31
N ARG A 283 17.60 -24.72 5.84
CA ARG A 283 18.13 -25.98 5.34
C ARG A 283 18.70 -26.86 6.48
N SER A 284 19.35 -26.25 7.45
CA SER A 284 19.96 -26.96 8.58
C SER A 284 18.92 -27.64 9.44
N PHE A 285 19.23 -28.84 9.95
CA PHE A 285 18.29 -29.68 10.70
C PHE A 285 17.82 -29.01 12.00
N ALA A 286 18.74 -28.43 12.78
CA ALA A 286 18.41 -27.79 14.06
C ALA A 286 17.48 -26.59 13.90
N LEU A 287 17.76 -25.68 12.95
CA LEU A 287 16.92 -24.53 12.68
C LEU A 287 15.58 -24.94 12.08
N ARG A 288 15.55 -26.01 11.25
CA ARG A 288 14.33 -26.52 10.66
C ARG A 288 13.38 -27.09 11.73
N ALA A 289 13.92 -27.81 12.70
CA ALA A 289 13.12 -28.33 13.82
C ALA A 289 12.52 -27.19 14.66
N ALA A 290 13.33 -26.18 14.97
CA ALA A 290 12.87 -24.99 15.69
C ALA A 290 11.81 -24.19 14.89
N TRP A 291 12.06 -23.97 13.60
CA TRP A 291 11.08 -23.35 12.69
C TRP A 291 9.74 -24.11 12.70
N ALA A 292 9.77 -25.44 12.49
CA ALA A 292 8.58 -26.27 12.43
C ALA A 292 7.76 -26.23 13.73
N LEU A 293 8.43 -26.13 14.89
CA LEU A 293 7.78 -25.98 16.18
C LEU A 293 6.95 -24.69 16.26
N LEU A 294 7.52 -23.57 15.80
CA LEU A 294 6.83 -22.26 15.78
C LEU A 294 5.64 -22.27 14.82
N GLU A 295 5.84 -22.77 13.62
CA GLU A 295 4.80 -22.82 12.59
C GLU A 295 3.63 -23.73 12.97
N LYS A 296 3.90 -24.79 13.72
CA LYS A 296 2.85 -25.65 14.28
C LYS A 296 1.99 -24.91 15.32
N ALA A 297 2.57 -23.99 16.07
CA ALA A 297 1.85 -23.17 17.04
C ALA A 297 1.00 -22.10 16.35
N THR A 298 1.60 -21.32 15.46
CA THR A 298 0.90 -20.30 14.67
C THR A 298 1.76 -19.89 13.47
N LYS A 299 1.15 -19.82 12.28
CA LYS A 299 1.83 -19.33 11.08
C LYS A 299 2.36 -17.91 11.29
N GLY A 300 3.59 -17.67 10.83
CA GLY A 300 4.26 -16.37 10.93
C GLY A 300 4.77 -16.00 12.32
N LEU A 301 4.70 -16.91 13.30
CA LEU A 301 5.21 -16.66 14.65
C LEU A 301 6.71 -16.39 14.65
N PHE A 302 7.47 -16.97 13.72
CA PHE A 302 8.89 -16.69 13.56
C PHE A 302 9.16 -15.19 13.38
N CYS A 303 8.40 -14.49 12.55
CA CYS A 303 8.63 -13.06 12.33
C CYS A 303 8.46 -12.21 13.61
N GLN A 304 7.66 -12.67 14.58
CA GLN A 304 7.55 -12.01 15.88
C GLN A 304 8.87 -12.09 16.67
N THR A 305 9.65 -13.16 16.48
CA THR A 305 10.96 -13.32 17.13
C THR A 305 12.00 -12.33 16.58
N VAL A 306 11.74 -11.75 15.42
CA VAL A 306 12.57 -10.71 14.83
C VAL A 306 12.07 -9.30 15.16
N VAL A 307 10.76 -9.03 15.00
CA VAL A 307 10.22 -7.66 15.19
C VAL A 307 10.25 -7.22 16.65
N ILE A 308 10.07 -8.16 17.61
CA ILE A 308 10.11 -7.81 19.04
C ILE A 308 11.50 -7.31 19.46
N PRO A 309 12.61 -8.02 19.19
CA PRO A 309 13.97 -7.51 19.50
C PRO A 309 14.33 -6.25 18.72
N LEU A 310 13.93 -6.12 17.45
CA LEU A 310 14.10 -4.87 16.70
C LEU A 310 13.50 -3.68 17.44
N LEU A 311 12.29 -3.84 18.01
CA LEU A 311 11.66 -2.78 18.79
C LEU A 311 12.30 -2.60 20.16
N THR A 312 12.48 -3.67 20.92
CA THR A 312 12.87 -3.58 22.34
C THR A 312 14.34 -3.24 22.56
N ARG A 313 15.23 -3.76 21.70
CA ARG A 313 16.68 -3.56 21.82
C ARG A 313 17.18 -2.44 20.91
N HIS A 314 16.64 -2.39 19.67
CA HIS A 314 17.14 -1.48 18.62
C HIS A 314 16.22 -0.28 18.35
N ARG A 315 15.04 -0.17 19.03
CA ARG A 315 14.09 0.92 18.85
C ARG A 315 13.58 1.07 17.39
N ILE A 316 13.55 -0.04 16.65
CA ILE A 316 13.06 -0.08 15.28
C ILE A 316 11.66 -0.69 15.28
N LEU A 317 10.65 0.14 14.99
CA LEU A 317 9.28 -0.32 14.77
C LEU A 317 9.16 -0.84 13.34
N SER A 318 8.88 -2.13 13.21
CA SER A 318 8.66 -2.81 11.93
C SER A 318 7.35 -3.60 11.97
N GLN A 319 6.90 -4.08 10.81
CA GLN A 319 5.61 -4.75 10.70
C GLN A 319 5.75 -6.13 10.08
N VAL A 320 5.16 -7.14 10.73
CA VAL A 320 4.94 -8.44 10.09
C VAL A 320 3.85 -8.31 9.03
N ALA A 321 4.08 -8.85 7.86
CA ALA A 321 3.26 -8.68 6.67
C ALA A 321 3.28 -9.96 5.79
N GLY A 322 2.69 -9.88 4.59
CA GLY A 322 2.55 -11.00 3.67
C GLY A 322 1.33 -11.86 3.98
N HIS A 323 1.00 -12.80 3.07
CA HIS A 323 -0.21 -13.63 3.22
C HIS A 323 -0.07 -14.67 4.30
N GLU A 324 1.12 -15.24 4.45
CA GLU A 324 1.45 -16.23 5.47
C GLU A 324 2.22 -15.62 6.64
N MET A 325 2.30 -14.28 6.73
CA MET A 325 2.96 -13.54 7.80
C MET A 325 4.49 -13.81 7.91
N TYR A 326 5.13 -14.18 6.78
CA TYR A 326 6.57 -14.45 6.72
C TYR A 326 7.42 -13.26 6.25
N VAL A 327 6.81 -12.13 6.04
CA VAL A 327 7.48 -10.92 5.58
C VAL A 327 7.58 -9.92 6.71
N ILE A 328 8.76 -9.33 6.87
CA ILE A 328 8.94 -8.12 7.68
C ILE A 328 9.04 -6.95 6.72
N LYS A 329 8.10 -6.03 6.84
CA LYS A 329 8.01 -4.84 5.99
C LYS A 329 8.64 -3.64 6.67
N LEU A 330 9.50 -2.93 5.93
CA LEU A 330 10.12 -1.68 6.31
C LEU A 330 9.56 -0.54 5.46
N LEU A 331 9.07 0.48 6.12
CA LEU A 331 8.59 1.73 5.52
C LEU A 331 9.21 2.92 6.26
N PRO A 332 10.55 3.08 6.22
CA PRO A 332 11.21 4.16 6.95
C PRO A 332 10.76 5.53 6.44
N ALA A 333 11.00 6.58 7.25
CA ALA A 333 10.73 7.94 6.85
C ALA A 333 11.55 8.33 5.61
N LEU A 334 10.98 9.17 4.73
CA LEU A 334 11.68 9.60 3.52
C LEU A 334 12.92 10.46 3.83
N CYS A 335 12.97 11.08 5.02
CA CYS A 335 14.10 11.85 5.51
C CYS A 335 15.18 10.99 6.19
N LEU A 336 15.16 9.65 6.04
CA LEU A 336 16.16 8.73 6.59
C LEU A 336 17.58 9.21 6.33
N SER A 337 18.38 9.32 7.40
CA SER A 337 19.80 9.69 7.32
C SER A 337 20.68 8.48 7.00
N GLN A 338 21.98 8.71 6.77
CA GLN A 338 22.98 7.65 6.65
C GLN A 338 23.14 6.86 7.97
N GLU A 339 23.11 7.57 9.08
CA GLU A 339 23.27 6.96 10.41
C GLU A 339 22.09 6.04 10.73
N ASP A 340 20.88 6.45 10.37
CA ASP A 340 19.68 5.61 10.50
C ASP A 340 19.76 4.37 9.61
N GLU A 341 20.22 4.53 8.35
CA GLU A 341 20.47 3.39 7.44
C GLU A 341 21.45 2.40 8.05
N ASP A 342 22.59 2.90 8.58
CA ASP A 342 23.60 2.09 9.23
C ASP A 342 23.04 1.39 10.48
N TRP A 343 22.20 2.08 11.23
CA TRP A 343 21.50 1.50 12.38
C TRP A 343 20.60 0.35 11.98
N ILE A 344 19.73 0.57 10.99
CA ILE A 344 18.79 -0.46 10.49
C ILE A 344 19.57 -1.71 10.07
N VAL A 345 20.62 -1.56 9.27
CA VAL A 345 21.41 -2.69 8.78
C VAL A 345 22.06 -3.46 9.95
N ARG A 346 22.70 -2.76 10.90
CA ARG A 346 23.28 -3.41 12.08
C ARG A 346 22.24 -4.13 12.92
N ALA A 347 21.08 -3.54 13.13
CA ALA A 347 20.02 -4.13 13.93
C ALA A 347 19.49 -5.42 13.31
N PHE A 348 19.25 -5.43 11.99
CA PHE A 348 18.84 -6.65 11.29
C PHE A 348 19.92 -7.72 11.28
N ASP A 349 21.19 -7.36 11.07
CA ASP A 349 22.31 -8.29 11.11
C ASP A 349 22.45 -8.95 12.49
N ASP A 350 22.34 -8.18 13.57
CA ASP A 350 22.39 -8.67 14.94
C ASP A 350 21.22 -9.62 15.26
N VAL A 351 19.99 -9.20 15.01
CA VAL A 351 18.80 -9.99 15.34
C VAL A 351 18.69 -11.25 14.48
N ILE A 352 18.90 -11.15 13.17
CA ILE A 352 18.86 -12.34 12.28
C ILE A 352 20.02 -13.28 12.62
N GLY A 353 21.20 -12.75 12.91
CA GLY A 353 22.36 -13.54 13.34
C GLY A 353 22.10 -14.31 14.63
N GLU A 354 21.39 -13.71 15.59
CA GLU A 354 21.00 -14.39 16.83
C GLU A 354 19.97 -15.52 16.56
N CYS A 355 19.02 -15.31 15.63
CA CYS A 355 18.07 -16.34 15.22
C CYS A 355 18.75 -17.61 14.65
N HIS A 356 20.00 -17.52 14.17
CA HIS A 356 20.77 -18.65 13.67
C HIS A 356 21.51 -19.43 14.76
N ARG A 357 21.49 -18.96 16.00
CA ARG A 357 22.06 -19.67 17.16
C ARG A 357 20.93 -20.41 17.91
N VAL A 358 21.02 -21.74 17.94
CA VAL A 358 20.05 -22.59 18.67
C VAL A 358 20.85 -23.44 19.65
N PRO A 359 20.54 -23.45 20.95
CA PRO A 359 19.55 -22.60 21.62
C PRO A 359 19.98 -21.14 21.75
N SER A 360 19.03 -20.21 21.79
CA SER A 360 19.27 -18.80 22.08
C SER A 360 18.07 -18.19 22.79
N ALA A 361 18.27 -17.02 23.40
CA ALA A 361 17.21 -16.28 24.07
C ALA A 361 16.00 -15.98 23.16
N LEU A 362 16.21 -15.82 21.85
CA LEU A 362 15.14 -15.61 20.89
C LEU A 362 14.30 -16.87 20.66
N TRP A 363 14.90 -18.05 20.65
CA TRP A 363 14.18 -19.31 20.57
C TRP A 363 13.44 -19.64 21.88
N ASP A 364 13.96 -19.23 23.05
CA ASP A 364 13.24 -19.31 24.32
C ASP A 364 12.04 -18.39 24.34
N LEU A 365 12.17 -17.17 23.83
CA LEU A 365 11.03 -16.26 23.62
C LEU A 365 9.99 -16.87 22.67
N ALA A 366 10.43 -17.44 21.57
CA ALA A 366 9.58 -18.08 20.58
C ALA A 366 8.78 -19.26 21.17
N THR A 367 9.43 -20.12 21.96
CA THR A 367 8.76 -21.25 22.63
C THR A 367 7.77 -20.78 23.69
N THR A 368 8.08 -19.68 24.38
CA THR A 368 7.16 -19.05 25.35
C THR A 368 5.91 -18.49 24.65
N LEU A 369 6.10 -17.77 23.53
CA LEU A 369 4.99 -17.25 22.72
C LEU A 369 4.12 -18.40 22.17
N ALA A 370 4.74 -19.45 21.64
CA ALA A 370 4.03 -20.62 21.14
C ALA A 370 3.20 -21.31 22.25
N GLY A 371 3.76 -21.48 23.43
CA GLY A 371 3.07 -22.03 24.59
C GLY A 371 1.87 -21.21 25.05
N ASN A 372 2.00 -19.88 25.03
CA ASN A 372 0.90 -18.98 25.36
C ASN A 372 -0.22 -19.01 24.31
N THR A 373 0.11 -19.06 23.04
CA THR A 373 -0.87 -19.16 21.94
C THR A 373 -1.67 -20.45 22.01
N LEU A 374 -1.01 -21.58 22.27
CA LEU A 374 -1.68 -22.88 22.42
C LEU A 374 -2.61 -22.93 23.65
N ARG A 375 -2.28 -22.26 24.75
CA ARG A 375 -3.15 -22.14 25.92
C ARG A 375 -4.40 -21.30 25.64
N LEU A 376 -4.27 -20.23 24.87
CA LEU A 376 -5.41 -19.38 24.49
C LEU A 376 -6.34 -20.05 23.50
N SER A 377 -5.84 -20.87 22.57
CA SER A 377 -6.66 -21.61 21.62
C SER A 377 -7.35 -22.85 22.21
N GLY A 378 -6.86 -23.38 23.33
CA GLY A 378 -7.48 -24.50 24.06
C GLY A 378 -8.55 -24.10 25.10
N GLY A 379 -8.81 -22.81 25.27
CA GLY A 379 -9.67 -22.26 26.34
C GLY A 379 -11.05 -21.73 25.90
N HIS A 380 -11.51 -22.00 24.68
CA HIS A 380 -12.90 -21.73 24.30
C HIS A 380 -13.66 -23.06 24.14
N PRO A 381 -14.69 -23.32 25.01
CA PRO A 381 -15.66 -24.39 24.80
C PRO A 381 -16.58 -24.09 23.60
#